data_532d734e167b578dbb974ce65cc96e1c
#
_entry.id   532d734e167b578dbb974ce65cc96e1c
#
_cell.length_a   1.000
_cell.length_b   1.000
_cell.length_c   1.000
_cell.angle_alpha   90.00
_cell.angle_beta   90.00
_cell.angle_gamma   90.00
#
_symmetry.space_group_name_H-M   'P 1'
#
loop_
_entity.id
_entity.type
_entity.pdbx_description
1 polymer ?
#
loop_
_entity_poly.entity_id
_entity_poly.type
_entity_poly.pdbx_seq_one_letter_code
_entity_poly.pdbx_strand_id
1 'polypeptide(L)'
;MWSAERTDEWLRSHRQDLVELTRELVAFASENRPPDGNEGPCQQLVAARLHEAGAEVDVFRPDEVEAAVAHPLWWPGRSYEGRPCVVGRHSGAGGGRSLLLSGHVDVVPALGEGRHGFWDGDVEDGRLYGRGAWDMKAGVACALHAARCLAECGVALAGDVIVESVVDEEFGGANGTLAARLRGHHADGAVLSEPTGMTVCHATRGGIQYRLNVAGGALGMGFEGSGGPGALTTLARISAALDDLPRDAPLLQYLLRSGEELPWGTAEGLPGDGVLEFWAEITPGTDRAAVDAELRAAVDAVVPEGIDVRWEQRTRFLEAADVGADSPIVQSMRAALGTPDAAPAMAPFACDAFIFAVDSTPVVICGPRGGNAHAPDEWVLIDDLYSLSEAFVRLAIDWCGEVGADDGN
;
A
#
# COMPACT_ATOMS: atom_id res chain seq x y z
N MET A 1 -18.80 -33.55 -8.07
CA MET A 1 -17.46 -33.49 -7.45
C MET A 1 -16.59 -32.66 -8.37
N TRP A 2 -16.27 -31.47 -7.98
CA TRP A 2 -15.32 -30.71 -8.70
C TRP A 2 -13.91 -31.17 -8.37
N SER A 3 -13.01 -31.11 -9.29
CA SER A 3 -11.67 -31.62 -9.03
C SER A 3 -10.66 -30.49 -9.01
N ALA A 4 -9.75 -30.52 -8.05
CA ALA A 4 -8.57 -29.67 -8.04
C ALA A 4 -7.80 -29.74 -9.39
N GLU A 5 -7.87 -30.88 -10.07
CA GLU A 5 -7.31 -31.06 -11.42
C GLU A 5 -7.86 -30.06 -12.45
N ARG A 6 -9.15 -29.68 -12.34
CA ARG A 6 -9.78 -28.73 -13.28
C ARG A 6 -9.27 -27.30 -13.09
N THR A 7 -9.11 -26.85 -11.85
CA THR A 7 -8.52 -25.52 -11.61
C THR A 7 -7.04 -25.49 -11.95
N ASP A 8 -6.29 -26.55 -11.65
CA ASP A 8 -4.88 -26.66 -11.99
C ASP A 8 -4.67 -26.68 -13.53
N GLU A 9 -5.54 -27.33 -14.27
CA GLU A 9 -5.51 -27.32 -15.75
C GLU A 9 -5.86 -25.93 -16.28
N TRP A 10 -6.91 -25.30 -15.73
CA TRP A 10 -7.32 -23.96 -16.12
C TRP A 10 -6.19 -22.96 -15.86
N LEU A 11 -5.63 -22.93 -14.65
CA LEU A 11 -4.52 -22.05 -14.27
C LEU A 11 -3.31 -22.21 -15.20
N ARG A 12 -2.95 -23.46 -15.53
CA ARG A 12 -1.84 -23.73 -16.46
C ARG A 12 -2.12 -23.23 -17.89
N SER A 13 -3.34 -23.38 -18.38
CA SER A 13 -3.73 -22.96 -19.73
C SER A 13 -3.93 -21.46 -19.88
N HIS A 14 -4.19 -20.72 -18.78
CA HIS A 14 -4.45 -19.29 -18.77
C HIS A 14 -3.29 -18.46 -18.17
N ARG A 15 -2.09 -19.04 -18.08
CA ARG A 15 -0.92 -18.31 -17.58
C ARG A 15 -0.63 -17.02 -18.34
N GLN A 16 -0.73 -17.07 -19.67
CA GLN A 16 -0.49 -15.91 -20.50
C GLN A 16 -1.55 -14.82 -20.29
N ASP A 17 -2.79 -15.20 -20.05
CA ASP A 17 -3.87 -14.25 -19.74
C ASP A 17 -3.56 -13.42 -18.49
N LEU A 18 -2.94 -14.04 -17.45
CA LEU A 18 -2.53 -13.33 -16.24
C LEU A 18 -1.42 -12.32 -16.53
N VAL A 19 -0.45 -12.68 -17.34
CA VAL A 19 0.62 -11.75 -17.76
C VAL A 19 0.03 -10.58 -18.54
N GLU A 20 -0.85 -10.84 -19.50
CA GLU A 20 -1.50 -9.78 -20.30
C GLU A 20 -2.39 -8.89 -19.42
N LEU A 21 -3.15 -9.46 -18.48
CA LEU A 21 -3.95 -8.68 -17.53
C LEU A 21 -3.07 -7.76 -16.67
N THR A 22 -1.93 -8.27 -16.21
CA THR A 22 -0.97 -7.44 -15.46
C THR A 22 -0.43 -6.30 -16.33
N ARG A 23 -0.10 -6.58 -17.61
CA ARG A 23 0.33 -5.56 -18.56
C ARG A 23 -0.74 -4.52 -18.84
N GLU A 24 -2.00 -4.95 -19.01
CA GLU A 24 -3.14 -4.05 -19.19
C GLU A 24 -3.30 -3.09 -18.00
N LEU A 25 -3.20 -3.60 -16.76
CA LEU A 25 -3.26 -2.76 -15.56
C LEU A 25 -2.08 -1.78 -15.47
N VAL A 26 -0.87 -2.23 -15.77
CA VAL A 26 0.35 -1.41 -15.78
C VAL A 26 0.26 -0.30 -16.82
N ALA A 27 -0.37 -0.54 -17.97
CA ALA A 27 -0.51 0.46 -19.03
C ALA A 27 -1.33 1.71 -18.63
N PHE A 28 -2.10 1.65 -17.54
CA PHE A 28 -2.77 2.83 -17.02
C PHE A 28 -1.85 3.64 -16.11
N ALA A 29 -1.64 4.90 -16.46
CA ALA A 29 -0.94 5.87 -15.62
C ALA A 29 -1.85 6.33 -14.47
N SER A 30 -2.20 5.40 -13.57
CA SER A 30 -3.07 5.63 -12.41
C SER A 30 -2.33 6.31 -11.27
N GLU A 31 -1.63 7.40 -11.58
CA GLU A 31 -0.83 8.13 -10.62
C GLU A 31 -1.69 8.83 -9.57
N ASN A 32 -1.35 8.60 -8.31
CA ASN A 32 -1.85 9.37 -7.18
C ASN A 32 -1.01 10.64 -7.04
N ARG A 33 -1.62 11.78 -7.24
CA ARG A 33 -0.98 13.11 -7.16
C ARG A 33 -1.82 14.02 -6.26
N PRO A 34 -1.69 13.90 -4.94
CA PRO A 34 -2.53 14.65 -4.02
C PRO A 34 -2.61 16.14 -4.35
N PRO A 35 -3.82 16.76 -4.34
CA PRO A 35 -5.09 16.17 -3.86
C PRO A 35 -5.78 15.23 -4.85
N ASP A 36 -5.36 15.17 -6.10
CA ASP A 36 -5.99 14.46 -7.21
C ASP A 36 -5.31 13.11 -7.52
N GLY A 37 -5.84 12.38 -8.50
CA GLY A 37 -5.28 11.14 -9.04
C GLY A 37 -5.98 10.74 -10.34
N ASN A 38 -5.50 9.69 -10.99
CA ASN A 38 -5.97 9.24 -12.31
C ASN A 38 -6.28 7.74 -12.37
N GLU A 39 -6.89 7.20 -11.32
CA GLU A 39 -7.14 5.76 -11.20
C GLU A 39 -8.38 5.29 -11.98
N GLY A 40 -9.30 6.20 -12.29
CA GLY A 40 -10.59 5.90 -12.90
C GLY A 40 -10.53 4.95 -14.11
N PRO A 41 -9.68 5.20 -15.13
CA PRO A 41 -9.57 4.30 -16.27
C PRO A 41 -9.09 2.88 -15.90
N CYS A 42 -8.18 2.75 -14.93
CA CYS A 42 -7.72 1.45 -14.40
C CYS A 42 -8.86 0.74 -13.67
N GLN A 43 -9.60 1.44 -12.84
CA GLN A 43 -10.74 0.90 -12.10
C GLN A 43 -11.89 0.47 -13.02
N GLN A 44 -12.07 1.14 -14.17
CA GLN A 44 -13.04 0.70 -15.17
C GLN A 44 -12.66 -0.68 -15.76
N LEU A 45 -11.37 -0.95 -15.99
CA LEU A 45 -10.91 -2.27 -16.42
C LEU A 45 -11.16 -3.31 -15.31
N VAL A 46 -10.82 -3.00 -14.05
CA VAL A 46 -11.07 -3.91 -12.92
C VAL A 46 -12.56 -4.27 -12.82
N ALA A 47 -13.45 -3.26 -12.87
CA ALA A 47 -14.89 -3.47 -12.83
C ALA A 47 -15.38 -4.36 -13.99
N ALA A 48 -14.86 -4.13 -15.20
CA ALA A 48 -15.20 -4.94 -16.37
C ALA A 48 -14.78 -6.41 -16.20
N ARG A 49 -13.55 -6.67 -15.73
CA ARG A 49 -13.03 -8.02 -15.49
C ARG A 49 -13.82 -8.77 -14.40
N LEU A 50 -14.21 -8.08 -13.33
CA LEU A 50 -15.07 -8.66 -12.29
C LEU A 50 -16.47 -9.00 -12.82
N HIS A 51 -17.04 -8.11 -13.61
CA HIS A 51 -18.34 -8.34 -14.23
C HIS A 51 -18.32 -9.51 -15.24
N GLU A 52 -17.26 -9.59 -16.06
CA GLU A 52 -17.02 -10.73 -16.98
C GLU A 52 -16.88 -12.06 -16.23
N ALA A 53 -16.29 -12.04 -15.03
CA ALA A 53 -16.19 -13.19 -14.14
C ALA A 53 -17.51 -13.50 -13.39
N GLY A 54 -18.58 -12.74 -13.62
CA GLY A 54 -19.90 -12.98 -13.03
C GLY A 54 -20.04 -12.48 -11.59
N ALA A 55 -19.19 -11.59 -11.12
CA ALA A 55 -19.31 -10.96 -9.81
C ALA A 55 -20.45 -9.92 -9.77
N GLU A 56 -21.06 -9.76 -8.61
CA GLU A 56 -21.83 -8.55 -8.29
C GLU A 56 -20.85 -7.43 -8.01
N VAL A 57 -20.87 -6.37 -8.85
CA VAL A 57 -19.87 -5.30 -8.81
C VAL A 57 -20.47 -4.03 -8.23
N ASP A 58 -19.85 -3.52 -7.18
CA ASP A 58 -20.11 -2.22 -6.57
C ASP A 58 -19.00 -1.24 -6.91
N VAL A 59 -19.35 -0.10 -7.48
CA VAL A 59 -18.42 0.98 -7.88
C VAL A 59 -18.85 2.25 -7.15
N PHE A 60 -17.97 2.80 -6.33
CA PHE A 60 -18.29 3.96 -5.50
C PHE A 60 -17.07 4.82 -5.27
N ARG A 61 -17.27 6.11 -5.02
CA ARG A 61 -16.20 7.00 -4.60
C ARG A 61 -16.07 6.99 -3.07
N PRO A 62 -14.84 7.09 -2.53
CA PRO A 62 -14.62 7.15 -1.09
C PRO A 62 -15.42 8.27 -0.40
N ASP A 63 -15.55 9.44 -1.02
CA ASP A 63 -16.27 10.61 -0.48
C ASP A 63 -17.81 10.50 -0.54
N GLU A 64 -18.36 9.50 -1.21
CA GLU A 64 -19.79 9.17 -1.20
C GLU A 64 -20.20 8.35 0.02
N VAL A 65 -19.24 7.80 0.77
CA VAL A 65 -19.49 7.02 1.98
C VAL A 65 -19.47 7.94 3.19
N GLU A 66 -20.63 8.44 3.59
CA GLU A 66 -20.78 9.41 4.68
C GLU A 66 -20.12 8.92 5.99
N ALA A 67 -20.24 7.62 6.30
CA ALA A 67 -19.63 7.03 7.48
C ALA A 67 -18.09 7.10 7.44
N ALA A 68 -17.49 7.00 6.25
CA ALA A 68 -16.03 7.12 6.08
C ALA A 68 -15.58 8.57 6.26
N VAL A 69 -16.28 9.51 5.62
CA VAL A 69 -15.96 10.95 5.72
C VAL A 69 -16.07 11.45 7.17
N ALA A 70 -17.01 10.90 7.96
CA ALA A 70 -17.18 11.25 9.36
C ALA A 70 -16.24 10.49 10.32
N HIS A 71 -15.48 9.51 9.83
CA HIS A 71 -14.64 8.65 10.66
C HIS A 71 -13.34 9.36 11.09
N PRO A 72 -12.84 9.17 12.32
CA PRO A 72 -11.59 9.78 12.79
C PRO A 72 -10.36 9.45 11.94
N LEU A 73 -10.36 8.31 11.26
CA LEU A 73 -9.31 7.91 10.33
C LEU A 73 -9.42 8.57 8.94
N TRP A 74 -10.48 9.33 8.66
CA TRP A 74 -10.57 10.04 7.38
C TRP A 74 -9.46 11.07 7.23
N TRP A 75 -8.71 10.99 6.12
CA TRP A 75 -7.67 11.97 5.82
C TRP A 75 -8.23 13.03 4.87
N PRO A 76 -8.40 14.29 5.32
CA PRO A 76 -9.02 15.34 4.52
C PRO A 76 -8.09 15.86 3.42
N GLY A 77 -8.65 16.65 2.50
CA GLY A 77 -7.87 17.35 1.47
C GLY A 77 -7.55 16.49 0.24
N ARG A 78 -8.30 15.39 0.03
CA ARG A 78 -8.26 14.56 -1.18
C ARG A 78 -9.48 14.84 -2.05
N SER A 79 -9.31 14.71 -3.36
CA SER A 79 -10.37 14.75 -4.37
C SER A 79 -10.58 13.32 -4.91
N TYR A 80 -11.83 12.89 -4.97
CA TYR A 80 -12.19 11.57 -5.50
C TYR A 80 -13.04 11.66 -6.77
N GLU A 81 -13.09 12.81 -7.41
CA GLU A 81 -13.75 12.94 -8.71
C GLU A 81 -13.05 12.05 -9.74
N GLY A 82 -13.78 11.09 -10.33
CA GLY A 82 -13.22 10.13 -11.29
C GLY A 82 -12.29 9.05 -10.68
N ARG A 83 -12.24 8.91 -9.36
CA ARG A 83 -11.38 7.96 -8.62
C ARG A 83 -12.22 6.98 -7.76
N PRO A 84 -12.98 6.08 -8.38
CA PRO A 84 -13.80 5.13 -7.63
C PRO A 84 -12.97 3.97 -7.07
N CYS A 85 -13.45 3.39 -5.97
CA CYS A 85 -13.14 2.01 -5.57
C CYS A 85 -14.06 1.04 -6.31
N VAL A 86 -13.61 -0.19 -6.47
CA VAL A 86 -14.35 -1.28 -7.11
C VAL A 86 -14.31 -2.50 -6.22
N VAL A 87 -15.49 -3.06 -5.92
CA VAL A 87 -15.60 -4.32 -5.15
C VAL A 87 -16.48 -5.28 -5.93
N GLY A 88 -15.96 -6.47 -6.23
CA GLY A 88 -16.70 -7.56 -6.86
C GLY A 88 -16.92 -8.69 -5.86
N ARG A 89 -18.17 -9.14 -5.72
CA ARG A 89 -18.56 -10.26 -4.83
C ARG A 89 -19.04 -11.44 -5.66
N HIS A 90 -18.44 -12.59 -5.44
CA HIS A 90 -18.94 -13.89 -5.85
C HIS A 90 -19.61 -14.54 -4.64
N SER A 91 -20.94 -14.58 -4.65
CA SER A 91 -21.72 -15.13 -3.54
C SER A 91 -21.57 -16.63 -3.43
N GLY A 92 -21.24 -17.12 -2.23
CA GLY A 92 -21.28 -18.53 -1.89
C GLY A 92 -22.71 -19.03 -1.65
N ALA A 93 -22.86 -20.33 -1.43
CA ALA A 93 -24.15 -20.94 -1.13
C ALA A 93 -24.63 -20.67 0.32
N GLY A 94 -23.79 -20.12 1.15
CA GLY A 94 -24.01 -19.84 2.56
C GLY A 94 -23.43 -20.91 3.50
N GLY A 95 -23.09 -20.47 4.72
CA GLY A 95 -22.55 -21.33 5.78
C GLY A 95 -21.03 -21.49 5.80
N GLY A 96 -20.29 -21.00 4.79
CA GLY A 96 -18.84 -20.92 4.78
C GLY A 96 -18.31 -19.56 5.22
N ARG A 97 -16.99 -19.47 5.45
CA ARG A 97 -16.30 -18.22 5.73
C ARG A 97 -16.10 -17.41 4.45
N SER A 98 -16.22 -16.10 4.53
CA SER A 98 -15.93 -15.21 3.41
C SER A 98 -14.44 -14.86 3.32
N LEU A 99 -13.93 -14.72 2.09
CA LEU A 99 -12.57 -14.33 1.77
C LEU A 99 -12.55 -13.03 0.99
N LEU A 100 -11.70 -12.10 1.38
CA LEU A 100 -11.47 -10.86 0.66
C LEU A 100 -10.02 -10.82 0.15
N LEU A 101 -9.86 -10.58 -1.15
CA LEU A 101 -8.59 -10.32 -1.81
C LEU A 101 -8.54 -8.83 -2.16
N SER A 102 -7.72 -8.07 -1.47
CA SER A 102 -7.66 -6.61 -1.57
C SER A 102 -6.34 -6.13 -2.17
N GLY A 103 -6.40 -5.01 -2.87
CA GLY A 103 -5.23 -4.30 -3.37
C GLY A 103 -5.58 -2.92 -3.91
N HIS A 104 -4.56 -2.07 -4.11
CA HIS A 104 -4.73 -0.76 -4.70
C HIS A 104 -4.25 -0.71 -6.16
N VAL A 105 -4.78 0.24 -6.92
CA VAL A 105 -4.35 0.49 -8.32
C VAL A 105 -3.70 1.83 -8.52
N ASP A 106 -3.76 2.71 -7.51
CA ASP A 106 -2.97 3.93 -7.54
C ASP A 106 -1.48 3.61 -7.45
N VAL A 107 -0.67 4.48 -8.01
CA VAL A 107 0.78 4.35 -8.02
C VAL A 107 1.42 5.70 -7.75
N VAL A 108 2.62 5.72 -7.18
CA VAL A 108 3.39 6.96 -7.05
C VAL A 108 3.73 7.54 -8.42
N PRO A 109 3.93 8.87 -8.54
CA PRO A 109 4.29 9.50 -9.80
C PRO A 109 5.52 8.86 -10.46
N ALA A 110 5.47 8.67 -11.76
CA ALA A 110 6.58 8.19 -12.57
C ALA A 110 7.62 9.31 -12.72
N LEU A 111 8.71 9.19 -12.00
CA LEU A 111 9.80 10.16 -11.98
C LEU A 111 11.14 9.50 -12.32
N GLY A 112 11.99 10.23 -13.02
CA GLY A 112 13.28 9.74 -13.46
C GLY A 112 13.26 9.05 -14.82
N GLU A 113 14.37 8.46 -15.21
CA GLU A 113 14.52 7.71 -16.47
C GLU A 113 15.00 6.30 -16.16
N GLY A 114 14.46 5.31 -16.85
CA GLY A 114 14.81 3.91 -16.79
C GLY A 114 15.10 3.35 -18.19
N ARG A 115 15.45 2.08 -18.24
CA ARG A 115 15.60 1.33 -19.50
C ARG A 115 14.25 0.98 -20.10
N HIS A 116 13.25 0.72 -19.26
CA HIS A 116 11.88 0.37 -19.64
C HIS A 116 10.95 1.57 -19.43
N GLY A 117 9.95 1.72 -20.29
CA GLY A 117 8.91 2.72 -20.10
C GLY A 117 8.01 2.38 -18.92
N PHE A 118 7.60 3.40 -18.17
CA PHE A 118 6.78 3.19 -16.97
C PHE A 118 5.44 2.48 -17.24
N TRP A 119 4.90 2.61 -18.46
CA TRP A 119 3.56 2.14 -18.83
C TRP A 119 3.57 1.09 -19.94
N ASP A 120 4.73 0.62 -20.37
CA ASP A 120 4.86 -0.27 -21.54
C ASP A 120 4.56 -1.73 -21.19
N GLY A 121 4.73 -2.12 -19.93
CA GLY A 121 4.54 -3.49 -19.49
C GLY A 121 5.51 -4.46 -20.18
N ASP A 122 6.75 -4.04 -20.39
CA ASP A 122 7.77 -4.84 -21.07
C ASP A 122 8.04 -6.14 -20.32
N VAL A 123 8.23 -7.21 -21.08
CA VAL A 123 8.61 -8.51 -20.53
C VAL A 123 10.01 -8.89 -21.00
N GLU A 124 10.94 -9.05 -20.06
CA GLU A 124 12.31 -9.47 -20.31
C GLU A 124 12.80 -10.38 -19.18
N ASP A 125 13.48 -11.45 -19.51
CA ASP A 125 14.10 -12.40 -18.57
C ASP A 125 13.17 -12.88 -17.44
N GLY A 126 11.90 -13.17 -17.76
CA GLY A 126 10.89 -13.64 -16.80
C GLY A 126 10.38 -12.56 -15.84
N ARG A 127 10.64 -11.30 -16.13
CA ARG A 127 10.16 -10.13 -15.37
C ARG A 127 9.22 -9.29 -16.25
N LEU A 128 8.24 -8.70 -15.58
CA LEU A 128 7.36 -7.70 -16.18
C LEU A 128 7.72 -6.35 -15.57
N TYR A 129 8.03 -5.37 -16.42
CA TYR A 129 8.49 -4.05 -16.02
C TYR A 129 7.38 -3.00 -16.17
N GLY A 130 7.33 -2.07 -15.24
CA GLY A 130 6.47 -0.89 -15.29
C GLY A 130 6.09 -0.38 -13.91
N ARG A 131 5.64 0.86 -13.81
CA ARG A 131 5.19 1.48 -12.56
C ARG A 131 3.94 0.79 -12.05
N GLY A 132 3.97 0.34 -10.79
CA GLY A 132 2.90 -0.45 -10.19
C GLY A 132 2.92 -1.93 -10.57
N ALA A 133 3.91 -2.38 -11.37
CA ALA A 133 4.03 -3.79 -11.72
C ALA A 133 4.24 -4.64 -10.47
N TRP A 134 5.00 -4.16 -9.52
CA TRP A 134 5.25 -4.83 -8.25
C TRP A 134 4.35 -4.30 -7.14
N ASP A 135 4.18 -2.97 -7.07
CA ASP A 135 3.44 -2.25 -6.03
C ASP A 135 2.23 -1.52 -6.62
N MET A 136 0.98 -2.14 -6.61
CA MET A 136 0.74 -3.57 -6.36
C MET A 136 -0.25 -4.16 -7.38
N LYS A 137 -0.27 -3.63 -8.64
CA LYS A 137 -1.21 -4.06 -9.69
C LYS A 137 -1.09 -5.54 -10.03
N ALA A 138 0.11 -6.14 -9.87
CA ALA A 138 0.30 -7.58 -10.03
C ALA A 138 -0.54 -8.38 -9.03
N GLY A 139 -0.62 -7.93 -7.78
CA GLY A 139 -1.48 -8.54 -6.77
C GLY A 139 -2.96 -8.47 -7.15
N VAL A 140 -3.41 -7.31 -7.64
CA VAL A 140 -4.77 -7.10 -8.15
C VAL A 140 -5.04 -8.03 -9.34
N ALA A 141 -4.10 -8.16 -10.29
CA ALA A 141 -4.21 -9.08 -11.42
C ALA A 141 -4.37 -10.54 -10.97
N CYS A 142 -3.59 -10.97 -9.97
CA CYS A 142 -3.69 -12.32 -9.40
C CYS A 142 -5.06 -12.57 -8.75
N ALA A 143 -5.61 -11.60 -8.03
CA ALA A 143 -6.94 -11.70 -7.42
C ALA A 143 -8.05 -11.82 -8.47
N LEU A 144 -8.01 -10.98 -9.51
CA LEU A 144 -8.95 -11.03 -10.64
C LEU A 144 -8.87 -12.36 -11.40
N HIS A 145 -7.66 -12.86 -11.65
CA HIS A 145 -7.42 -14.12 -12.35
C HIS A 145 -7.89 -15.32 -11.52
N ALA A 146 -7.68 -15.31 -10.21
CA ALA A 146 -8.17 -16.35 -9.31
C ALA A 146 -9.71 -16.37 -9.26
N ALA A 147 -10.36 -15.21 -9.14
CA ALA A 147 -11.82 -15.11 -9.18
C ALA A 147 -12.41 -15.64 -10.50
N ARG A 148 -11.79 -15.28 -11.64
CA ARG A 148 -12.16 -15.80 -12.96
C ARG A 148 -11.99 -17.32 -13.04
N CYS A 149 -10.88 -17.87 -12.52
CA CYS A 149 -10.66 -19.33 -12.46
C CYS A 149 -11.77 -20.04 -11.72
N LEU A 150 -12.12 -19.57 -10.51
CA LEU A 150 -13.19 -20.15 -9.71
C LEU A 150 -14.53 -20.14 -10.44
N ALA A 151 -14.86 -19.03 -11.10
CA ALA A 151 -16.11 -18.87 -11.84
C ALA A 151 -16.17 -19.79 -13.08
N GLU A 152 -15.15 -19.77 -13.95
CA GLU A 152 -15.12 -20.56 -15.19
C GLU A 152 -14.99 -22.07 -14.91
N CYS A 153 -14.35 -22.43 -13.82
CA CYS A 153 -14.32 -23.81 -13.33
C CYS A 153 -15.62 -24.25 -12.67
N GLY A 154 -16.55 -23.32 -12.38
CA GLY A 154 -17.80 -23.61 -11.72
C GLY A 154 -17.61 -24.14 -10.30
N VAL A 155 -16.64 -23.57 -9.58
CA VAL A 155 -16.36 -23.94 -8.19
C VAL A 155 -17.49 -23.43 -7.29
N ALA A 156 -18.23 -24.35 -6.68
CA ALA A 156 -19.31 -24.00 -5.76
C ALA A 156 -18.75 -23.87 -4.34
N LEU A 157 -18.60 -22.65 -3.86
CA LEU A 157 -18.11 -22.35 -2.51
C LEU A 157 -19.29 -22.14 -1.55
N ALA A 158 -19.08 -22.48 -0.28
CA ALA A 158 -20.03 -22.19 0.78
C ALA A 158 -19.97 -20.72 1.23
N GLY A 159 -18.77 -20.13 1.32
CA GLY A 159 -18.57 -18.72 1.64
C GLY A 159 -18.32 -17.85 0.41
N ASP A 160 -18.42 -16.53 0.60
CA ASP A 160 -18.23 -15.55 -0.47
C ASP A 160 -16.74 -15.34 -0.78
N VAL A 161 -16.44 -15.08 -2.07
CA VAL A 161 -15.14 -14.55 -2.48
C VAL A 161 -15.32 -13.10 -2.95
N ILE A 162 -14.58 -12.19 -2.36
CA ILE A 162 -14.66 -10.75 -2.62
C ILE A 162 -13.32 -10.30 -3.17
N VAL A 163 -13.32 -9.60 -4.29
CA VAL A 163 -12.13 -8.92 -4.83
C VAL A 163 -12.34 -7.43 -4.71
N GLU A 164 -11.41 -6.77 -4.06
CA GLU A 164 -11.45 -5.33 -3.79
C GLU A 164 -10.28 -4.62 -4.45
N SER A 165 -10.57 -3.57 -5.17
CA SER A 165 -9.58 -2.65 -5.74
C SER A 165 -9.87 -1.24 -5.25
N VAL A 166 -8.92 -0.69 -4.52
CA VAL A 166 -9.05 0.63 -3.89
C VAL A 166 -8.16 1.68 -4.56
N VAL A 167 -8.34 2.92 -4.16
CA VAL A 167 -7.56 4.10 -4.56
C VAL A 167 -7.00 4.80 -3.33
N ASP A 168 -5.97 5.63 -3.52
CA ASP A 168 -5.43 6.54 -2.51
C ASP A 168 -4.68 5.82 -1.37
N GLU A 169 -3.93 4.75 -1.70
CA GLU A 169 -3.05 4.07 -0.74
C GLU A 169 -1.69 4.78 -0.61
N GLU A 170 -1.04 5.07 -1.73
CA GLU A 170 0.39 5.41 -1.90
C GLU A 170 0.90 6.65 -1.13
N PHE A 171 0.02 7.53 -0.72
CA PHE A 171 0.39 8.71 0.08
C PHE A 171 -0.18 8.65 1.51
N GLY A 172 -0.25 7.45 2.08
CA GLY A 172 -0.81 7.23 3.40
C GLY A 172 -2.27 7.63 3.48
N GLY A 173 -2.96 7.58 2.34
CA GLY A 173 -4.35 7.97 2.19
C GLY A 173 -5.27 7.04 2.92
N ALA A 174 -5.30 5.79 2.52
CA ALA A 174 -6.15 4.72 3.03
C ALA A 174 -7.65 5.05 3.06
N ASN A 175 -8.08 6.18 2.46
CA ASN A 175 -9.51 6.53 2.44
C ASN A 175 -10.31 5.58 1.56
N GLY A 176 -9.69 4.99 0.52
CA GLY A 176 -10.31 3.97 -0.31
C GLY A 176 -10.70 2.75 0.50
N THR A 177 -9.75 2.15 1.18
CA THR A 177 -9.96 0.99 2.06
C THR A 177 -10.91 1.30 3.21
N LEU A 178 -10.77 2.50 3.83
CA LEU A 178 -11.69 2.94 4.89
C LEU A 178 -13.15 3.02 4.39
N ALA A 179 -13.35 3.59 3.21
CA ALA A 179 -14.67 3.69 2.61
C ALA A 179 -15.25 2.31 2.28
N ALA A 180 -14.46 1.39 1.75
CA ALA A 180 -14.88 0.03 1.47
C ALA A 180 -15.33 -0.71 2.74
N ARG A 181 -14.54 -0.63 3.84
CA ARG A 181 -14.92 -1.22 5.14
C ARG A 181 -16.24 -0.65 5.65
N LEU A 182 -16.39 0.68 5.66
CA LEU A 182 -17.57 1.36 6.20
C LEU A 182 -18.79 1.32 5.27
N ARG A 183 -18.60 0.96 4.01
CA ARG A 183 -19.69 0.62 3.06
C ARG A 183 -20.22 -0.80 3.28
N GLY A 184 -19.51 -1.62 4.07
CA GLY A 184 -19.94 -2.98 4.44
C GLY A 184 -19.27 -4.11 3.66
N HIS A 185 -18.20 -3.81 2.93
CA HIS A 185 -17.40 -4.84 2.25
C HIS A 185 -16.37 -5.45 3.21
N HIS A 186 -16.83 -6.28 4.14
CA HIS A 186 -16.01 -7.01 5.11
C HIS A 186 -16.04 -8.53 4.83
N ALA A 187 -15.10 -9.26 5.43
CA ALA A 187 -14.99 -10.70 5.30
C ALA A 187 -14.46 -11.35 6.60
N ASP A 188 -14.58 -12.68 6.68
CA ASP A 188 -14.04 -13.46 7.81
C ASP A 188 -12.51 -13.59 7.76
N GLY A 189 -11.91 -13.26 6.60
CA GLY A 189 -10.47 -13.16 6.42
C GLY A 189 -10.12 -12.43 5.15
N ALA A 190 -8.99 -11.73 5.14
CA ALA A 190 -8.52 -10.95 4.00
C ALA A 190 -7.05 -11.23 3.67
N VAL A 191 -6.71 -11.08 2.40
CA VAL A 191 -5.33 -10.98 1.91
C VAL A 191 -5.14 -9.63 1.24
N LEU A 192 -4.15 -8.87 1.70
CA LEU A 192 -3.69 -7.66 1.05
C LEU A 192 -2.44 -8.00 0.23
N SER A 193 -2.51 -7.78 -1.08
CA SER A 193 -1.55 -8.34 -2.05
C SER A 193 -0.30 -7.48 -2.23
N GLU A 194 0.16 -6.81 -1.16
CA GLU A 194 1.36 -5.98 -1.13
C GLU A 194 2.67 -6.77 -1.36
N PRO A 195 3.74 -6.13 -1.83
CA PRO A 195 4.98 -6.76 -2.30
C PRO A 195 5.85 -7.36 -1.18
N THR A 196 5.49 -8.53 -0.67
CA THR A 196 6.22 -9.23 0.42
C THR A 196 7.24 -10.27 -0.05
N GLY A 197 7.42 -10.41 -1.37
CA GLY A 197 8.34 -11.43 -1.91
C GLY A 197 7.90 -12.86 -1.65
N MET A 198 6.60 -13.15 -1.72
CA MET A 198 5.95 -14.43 -1.42
C MET A 198 6.06 -14.84 0.05
N THR A 199 6.45 -13.93 0.94
CA THR A 199 6.44 -14.17 2.37
C THR A 199 5.06 -13.84 2.93
N VAL A 200 4.50 -14.72 3.74
CA VAL A 200 3.25 -14.48 4.45
C VAL A 200 3.54 -13.62 5.67
N CYS A 201 3.03 -12.39 5.68
CA CYS A 201 3.24 -11.44 6.77
C CYS A 201 1.95 -11.29 7.59
N HIS A 202 2.05 -11.54 8.91
CA HIS A 202 0.94 -11.39 9.85
C HIS A 202 0.84 -9.99 10.43
N ALA A 203 1.88 -9.18 10.22
CA ALA A 203 2.02 -7.83 10.76
C ALA A 203 2.64 -6.89 9.73
N THR A 204 2.43 -5.59 9.89
CA THR A 204 3.09 -4.53 9.14
C THR A 204 3.68 -3.50 10.09
N ARG A 205 4.66 -2.75 9.61
CA ARG A 205 5.00 -1.48 10.23
C ARG A 205 3.88 -0.48 9.98
N GLY A 206 3.89 0.59 10.77
CA GLY A 206 3.15 1.80 10.54
C GLY A 206 4.12 2.96 10.41
N GLY A 207 3.61 4.20 10.44
CA GLY A 207 4.49 5.36 10.41
C GLY A 207 3.78 6.69 10.31
N ILE A 208 4.58 7.75 10.32
CA ILE A 208 4.11 9.12 10.15
C ILE A 208 5.16 9.95 9.43
N GLN A 209 4.71 10.81 8.52
CA GLN A 209 5.58 11.75 7.82
C GLN A 209 5.40 13.15 8.35
N TYR A 210 6.52 13.77 8.67
CA TYR A 210 6.60 15.17 9.05
C TYR A 210 7.49 15.97 8.11
N ARG A 211 7.09 17.23 7.94
CA ARG A 211 7.91 18.29 7.37
C ARG A 211 8.25 19.29 8.46
N LEU A 212 9.53 19.60 8.61
CA LEU A 212 10.02 20.67 9.45
C LEU A 212 10.41 21.87 8.56
N ASN A 213 9.73 22.98 8.76
CA ASN A 213 10.10 24.24 8.16
C ASN A 213 10.91 25.01 9.20
N VAL A 214 12.20 25.23 8.92
CA VAL A 214 13.14 25.90 9.83
C VAL A 214 13.36 27.31 9.31
N ALA A 215 12.93 28.30 10.07
CA ALA A 215 13.14 29.69 9.76
C ALA A 215 14.20 30.29 10.70
N GLY A 216 15.31 30.73 10.13
CA GLY A 216 16.38 31.41 10.84
C GLY A 216 16.64 32.79 10.30
N GLY A 217 17.29 33.65 11.06
CA GLY A 217 17.65 35.00 10.60
C GLY A 217 18.52 34.97 9.36
N ALA A 218 18.32 35.89 8.44
CA ALA A 218 19.15 36.07 7.27
C ALA A 218 20.64 36.19 7.70
N LEU A 219 21.50 35.31 7.16
CA LEU A 219 22.94 35.44 7.36
C LEU A 219 23.44 36.64 6.55
N GLY A 220 23.55 37.79 7.18
CA GLY A 220 24.18 38.97 6.57
C GLY A 220 25.61 38.65 6.16
N MET A 221 26.15 39.30 5.13
CA MET A 221 27.50 39.13 4.60
C MET A 221 28.59 39.61 5.56
N GLY A 222 28.47 39.33 6.86
CA GLY A 222 29.62 39.42 7.80
C GLY A 222 30.05 40.81 8.25
N PHE A 223 29.36 41.90 7.90
CA PHE A 223 29.73 43.26 8.32
C PHE A 223 29.09 43.71 9.65
N GLU A 224 28.06 43.03 10.09
CA GLU A 224 27.44 43.28 11.39
C GLU A 224 27.33 41.92 12.10
N GLY A 225 28.21 41.63 12.99
CA GLY A 225 28.43 40.38 13.70
C GLY A 225 27.25 39.72 14.38
N SER A 226 26.28 39.31 13.63
CA SER A 226 25.11 38.58 14.07
C SER A 226 25.07 37.19 13.43
N GLY A 227 26.10 36.41 13.62
CA GLY A 227 26.12 35.03 13.19
C GLY A 227 25.41 34.12 14.21
N GLY A 228 24.10 34.12 14.26
CA GLY A 228 23.38 33.01 14.82
C GLY A 228 23.48 31.78 13.89
N PRO A 229 23.26 30.56 14.39
CA PRO A 229 23.23 29.39 13.54
C PRO A 229 22.11 29.54 12.50
N GLY A 230 22.46 29.44 11.20
CA GLY A 230 21.51 29.51 10.12
C GLY A 230 20.65 28.26 10.04
N ALA A 231 19.59 28.30 9.22
CA ALA A 231 18.70 27.17 9.00
C ALA A 231 19.43 25.88 8.60
N LEU A 232 20.45 25.97 7.73
CA LEU A 232 21.22 24.81 7.30
C LEU A 232 21.94 24.12 8.48
N THR A 233 22.60 24.90 9.36
CA THR A 233 23.29 24.32 10.53
C THR A 233 22.28 23.71 11.50
N THR A 234 21.12 24.33 11.67
CA THR A 234 20.02 23.81 12.50
C THR A 234 19.46 22.52 11.93
N LEU A 235 19.20 22.46 10.63
CA LEU A 235 18.74 21.22 9.95
C LEU A 235 19.75 20.09 10.10
N ALA A 236 21.05 20.36 9.95
CA ALA A 236 22.08 19.34 10.15
C ALA A 236 22.10 18.79 11.59
N ARG A 237 21.87 19.64 12.60
CA ARG A 237 21.76 19.20 13.99
C ARG A 237 20.48 18.39 14.23
N ILE A 238 19.35 18.84 13.69
CA ILE A 238 18.08 18.11 13.77
C ILE A 238 18.24 16.73 13.12
N SER A 239 18.81 16.68 11.90
CA SER A 239 19.03 15.43 11.18
C SER A 239 19.88 14.45 12.01
N ALA A 240 20.99 14.91 12.58
CA ALA A 240 21.83 14.07 13.43
C ALA A 240 21.09 13.60 14.70
N ALA A 241 20.33 14.50 15.36
CA ALA A 241 19.59 14.14 16.56
C ALA A 241 18.48 13.10 16.30
N LEU A 242 17.86 13.16 15.11
CA LEU A 242 16.86 12.17 14.71
C LEU A 242 17.51 10.82 14.37
N ASP A 243 18.71 10.81 13.76
CA ASP A 243 19.47 9.58 13.47
C ASP A 243 19.97 8.89 14.75
N ASP A 244 20.29 9.67 15.78
CA ASP A 244 20.80 9.17 17.07
C ASP A 244 19.69 8.59 17.96
N LEU A 245 18.41 8.69 17.58
CA LEU A 245 17.32 8.14 18.37
C LEU A 245 17.40 6.60 18.46
N PRO A 246 17.32 6.02 19.68
CA PRO A 246 17.34 4.57 19.86
C PRO A 246 16.00 3.95 19.48
N ARG A 247 15.77 3.76 18.18
CA ARG A 247 14.50 3.26 17.63
C ARG A 247 14.64 1.84 17.11
N ASP A 248 13.60 1.04 17.34
CA ASP A 248 13.48 -0.32 16.78
C ASP A 248 13.05 -0.31 15.29
N ALA A 249 12.54 0.81 14.81
CA ALA A 249 12.11 1.00 13.44
C ALA A 249 12.84 2.18 12.78
N PRO A 250 13.14 2.10 11.45
CA PRO A 250 13.88 3.14 10.74
C PRO A 250 13.20 4.51 10.80
N LEU A 251 14.04 5.54 10.70
CA LEU A 251 13.64 6.90 10.44
C LEU A 251 14.34 7.34 9.13
N LEU A 252 13.54 7.56 8.08
CA LEU A 252 14.04 7.95 6.77
C LEU A 252 13.95 9.46 6.63
N GLN A 253 15.08 10.11 6.36
CA GLN A 253 15.17 11.56 6.23
C GLN A 253 15.34 11.98 4.78
N TYR A 254 14.62 13.02 4.38
CA TYR A 254 14.66 13.60 3.05
C TYR A 254 14.94 15.11 3.17
N LEU A 255 16.07 15.57 2.63
CA LEU A 255 16.33 17.00 2.52
C LEU A 255 15.62 17.52 1.26
N LEU A 256 14.55 18.29 1.44
CA LEU A 256 13.95 19.01 0.35
C LEU A 256 14.76 20.28 0.08
N ARG A 257 15.14 20.50 -1.18
CA ARG A 257 15.71 21.78 -1.58
C ARG A 257 14.70 22.89 -1.24
N SER A 258 15.13 23.87 -0.44
CA SER A 258 14.44 25.15 -0.43
C SER A 258 14.57 25.73 -1.84
N GLY A 259 13.44 25.97 -2.51
CA GLY A 259 13.44 26.40 -3.90
C GLY A 259 14.29 27.65 -4.12
N GLU A 260 14.81 27.73 -5.32
CA GLU A 260 15.57 28.78 -5.99
C GLU A 260 17.07 28.77 -5.73
N GLU A 261 17.81 28.52 -6.81
CA GLU A 261 19.22 28.84 -6.90
C GLU A 261 19.38 30.34 -6.69
N LEU A 262 20.05 30.72 -5.61
CA LEU A 262 20.37 32.11 -5.40
C LEU A 262 21.45 32.52 -6.40
N PRO A 263 21.19 33.52 -7.24
CA PRO A 263 22.25 34.11 -8.05
C PRO A 263 23.30 34.74 -7.12
N TRP A 264 24.55 34.41 -7.32
CA TRP A 264 25.68 35.07 -6.64
C TRP A 264 25.56 36.59 -6.83
N GLY A 265 25.45 37.32 -5.72
CA GLY A 265 25.48 38.76 -5.73
C GLY A 265 24.14 39.48 -5.53
N THR A 266 23.06 38.79 -5.13
CA THR A 266 21.86 39.50 -4.67
C THR A 266 22.07 40.15 -3.31
N ALA A 267 21.57 41.36 -3.13
CA ALA A 267 21.68 42.13 -1.89
C ALA A 267 20.86 41.60 -0.73
N GLU A 268 20.13 40.50 -0.91
CA GLU A 268 19.14 39.99 0.00
C GLU A 268 19.67 38.93 0.98
N GLY A 269 20.95 38.58 0.91
CA GLY A 269 21.56 37.60 1.81
C GLY A 269 21.25 36.15 1.45
N LEU A 270 21.81 35.21 2.21
CA LEU A 270 21.48 33.79 2.08
C LEU A 270 20.11 33.53 2.69
N PRO A 271 19.27 32.64 2.08
CA PRO A 271 17.98 32.31 2.67
C PRO A 271 18.17 31.78 4.08
N GLY A 272 17.41 32.37 5.00
CA GLY A 272 17.38 31.96 6.39
C GLY A 272 16.58 30.69 6.61
N ASP A 273 15.90 30.17 5.58
CA ASP A 273 14.91 29.12 5.69
C ASP A 273 15.41 27.81 5.08
N GLY A 274 14.95 26.70 5.64
CA GLY A 274 15.23 25.37 5.12
C GLY A 274 14.14 24.36 5.51
N VAL A 275 14.09 23.26 4.78
CA VAL A 275 13.06 22.23 4.95
C VAL A 275 13.71 20.86 5.10
N LEU A 276 13.28 20.09 6.12
CA LEU A 276 13.58 18.69 6.28
C LEU A 276 12.25 17.91 6.29
N GLU A 277 12.13 16.88 5.47
CA GLU A 277 11.08 15.89 5.61
C GLU A 277 11.66 14.59 6.13
N PHE A 278 10.87 13.88 6.93
CA PHE A 278 11.22 12.55 7.38
C PHE A 278 9.98 11.68 7.58
N TRP A 279 10.18 10.40 7.35
CA TRP A 279 9.23 9.34 7.67
C TRP A 279 9.75 8.57 8.88
N ALA A 280 8.97 8.54 9.96
CA ALA A 280 9.27 7.74 11.14
C ALA A 280 8.42 6.48 11.12
N GLU A 281 9.07 5.33 10.94
CA GLU A 281 8.40 4.03 11.06
C GLU A 281 8.13 3.67 12.52
N ILE A 282 7.11 2.85 12.71
CA ILE A 282 6.71 2.30 14.02
C ILE A 282 6.43 0.82 13.90
N THR A 283 6.53 0.12 15.02
CA THR A 283 6.18 -1.30 15.16
C THR A 283 4.82 -1.46 15.86
N PRO A 284 4.18 -2.64 15.77
CA PRO A 284 2.94 -2.91 16.48
C PRO A 284 3.03 -2.60 17.99
N GLY A 285 1.96 -1.98 18.51
CA GLY A 285 1.88 -1.57 19.91
C GLY A 285 2.53 -0.22 20.23
N THR A 286 3.09 0.48 19.25
CA THR A 286 3.65 1.82 19.45
C THR A 286 2.55 2.86 19.61
N ASP A 287 2.62 3.65 20.71
CA ASP A 287 1.69 4.74 20.95
C ASP A 287 2.09 6.00 20.18
N ARG A 288 1.13 6.59 19.46
CA ARG A 288 1.32 7.83 18.68
C ARG A 288 1.86 8.98 19.53
N ALA A 289 1.29 9.20 20.73
CA ALA A 289 1.69 10.32 21.56
C ALA A 289 3.13 10.18 22.08
N ALA A 290 3.55 8.93 22.32
CA ALA A 290 4.94 8.64 22.71
C ALA A 290 5.91 8.95 21.57
N VAL A 291 5.58 8.54 20.31
CA VAL A 291 6.40 8.85 19.11
C VAL A 291 6.50 10.36 18.91
N ASP A 292 5.36 11.08 18.93
CA ASP A 292 5.35 12.54 18.77
C ASP A 292 6.19 13.24 19.83
N ALA A 293 6.12 12.80 21.10
CA ALA A 293 6.90 13.36 22.19
C ALA A 293 8.40 13.09 22.01
N GLU A 294 8.78 11.87 21.63
CA GLU A 294 10.18 11.49 21.36
C GLU A 294 10.80 12.34 20.25
N LEU A 295 10.12 12.42 19.09
CA LEU A 295 10.60 13.17 17.93
C LEU A 295 10.74 14.67 18.24
N ARG A 296 9.75 15.26 18.93
CA ARG A 296 9.79 16.67 19.32
C ARG A 296 10.91 16.95 20.33
N ALA A 297 11.06 16.09 21.33
CA ALA A 297 12.13 16.25 22.32
C ALA A 297 13.53 16.21 21.69
N ALA A 298 13.76 15.32 20.71
CA ALA A 298 15.01 15.24 20.00
C ALA A 298 15.31 16.52 19.18
N VAL A 299 14.29 17.05 18.50
CA VAL A 299 14.42 18.29 17.72
C VAL A 299 14.65 19.48 18.67
N ASP A 300 13.80 19.65 19.70
CA ASP A 300 13.87 20.77 20.63
C ASP A 300 15.20 20.85 21.38
N ALA A 301 15.83 19.70 21.65
CA ALA A 301 17.12 19.63 22.34
C ALA A 301 18.28 20.26 21.55
N VAL A 302 18.15 20.37 20.22
CA VAL A 302 19.26 20.82 19.33
C VAL A 302 18.95 22.13 18.61
N VAL A 303 17.70 22.61 18.68
CA VAL A 303 17.29 23.87 18.05
C VAL A 303 17.86 25.04 18.86
N PRO A 304 18.63 25.93 18.23
CA PRO A 304 19.18 27.11 18.92
C PRO A 304 18.09 28.13 19.27
N GLU A 305 18.36 28.93 20.29
CA GLU A 305 17.49 30.06 20.65
C GLU A 305 17.35 31.04 19.48
N GLY A 306 16.10 31.47 19.21
CA GLY A 306 15.78 32.41 18.13
C GLY A 306 15.55 31.75 16.75
N ILE A 307 15.61 30.44 16.66
CA ILE A 307 15.23 29.68 15.46
C ILE A 307 13.80 29.17 15.63
N ASP A 308 12.94 29.46 14.65
CA ASP A 308 11.58 28.90 14.59
C ASP A 308 11.57 27.59 13.80
N VAL A 309 10.97 26.56 14.40
CA VAL A 309 10.78 25.24 13.75
C VAL A 309 9.29 24.92 13.74
N ARG A 310 8.73 24.93 12.54
CA ARG A 310 7.32 24.66 12.33
C ARG A 310 7.13 23.25 11.82
N TRP A 311 6.35 22.47 12.56
CA TRP A 311 5.98 21.10 12.21
C TRP A 311 4.73 21.07 11.35
N GLU A 312 4.80 20.33 10.25
CA GLU A 312 3.67 20.03 9.37
C GLU A 312 3.55 18.51 9.22
N GLN A 313 2.43 17.94 9.62
CA GLN A 313 2.11 16.54 9.39
C GLN A 313 1.71 16.35 7.92
N ARG A 314 2.39 15.44 7.19
CA ARG A 314 2.22 15.22 5.75
C ARG A 314 1.31 14.05 5.43
N THR A 315 1.28 13.04 6.30
CA THR A 315 0.39 11.88 6.22
C THR A 315 -0.39 11.73 7.51
N ARG A 316 -1.49 10.99 7.48
CA ARG A 316 -2.08 10.53 8.76
C ARG A 316 -1.05 9.70 9.53
N PHE A 317 -1.32 9.43 10.79
CA PHE A 317 -0.61 8.39 11.51
C PHE A 317 -1.13 7.04 11.01
N LEU A 318 -0.27 6.24 10.37
CA LEU A 318 -0.58 4.87 9.96
C LEU A 318 -0.21 3.96 11.13
N GLU A 319 -1.20 3.34 11.73
CA GLU A 319 -0.95 2.38 12.80
C GLU A 319 -0.25 1.14 12.22
N ALA A 320 0.61 0.52 13.00
CA ALA A 320 1.14 -0.80 12.65
C ALA A 320 0.07 -1.86 12.90
N ALA A 321 -0.11 -2.78 11.96
CA ALA A 321 -1.09 -3.86 12.08
C ALA A 321 -0.42 -5.16 12.55
N ASP A 322 -1.14 -5.95 13.35
CA ASP A 322 -0.74 -7.31 13.73
C ASP A 322 -1.97 -8.16 14.02
N VAL A 323 -2.19 -9.20 13.23
CA VAL A 323 -3.30 -10.15 13.43
C VAL A 323 -2.86 -11.41 14.18
N GLY A 324 -1.58 -11.48 14.55
CA GLY A 324 -0.95 -12.62 15.22
C GLY A 324 -0.55 -13.74 14.26
N ALA A 325 0.66 -14.27 14.48
CA ALA A 325 1.25 -15.32 13.66
C ALA A 325 0.39 -16.61 13.60
N ASP A 326 -0.38 -16.88 14.64
CA ASP A 326 -1.24 -18.07 14.76
C ASP A 326 -2.68 -17.83 14.24
N SER A 327 -2.96 -16.67 13.67
CA SER A 327 -4.28 -16.36 13.10
C SER A 327 -4.66 -17.39 12.02
N PRO A 328 -5.92 -17.86 11.98
CA PRO A 328 -6.36 -18.86 11.00
C PRO A 328 -6.09 -18.45 9.55
N ILE A 329 -6.29 -17.19 9.18
CA ILE A 329 -6.04 -16.72 7.81
C ILE A 329 -4.54 -16.78 7.46
N VAL A 330 -3.63 -16.51 8.42
CA VAL A 330 -2.18 -16.63 8.24
C VAL A 330 -1.81 -18.09 7.96
N GLN A 331 -2.35 -19.02 8.75
CA GLN A 331 -2.09 -20.46 8.56
C GLN A 331 -2.63 -20.95 7.22
N SER A 332 -3.86 -20.55 6.85
CA SER A 332 -4.48 -20.92 5.57
C SER A 332 -3.70 -20.38 4.38
N MET A 333 -3.22 -19.13 4.43
CA MET A 333 -2.43 -18.55 3.34
C MET A 333 -1.07 -19.25 3.19
N ARG A 334 -0.41 -19.60 4.29
CA ARG A 334 0.85 -20.40 4.26
C ARG A 334 0.64 -21.78 3.64
N ALA A 335 -0.46 -22.45 4.01
CA ALA A 335 -0.82 -23.74 3.43
C ALA A 335 -1.10 -23.62 1.93
N ALA A 336 -1.85 -22.60 1.50
CA ALA A 336 -2.17 -22.34 0.10
C ALA A 336 -0.93 -22.07 -0.76
N LEU A 337 0.09 -21.39 -0.19
CA LEU A 337 1.40 -21.20 -0.84
C LEU A 337 2.28 -22.46 -0.85
N GLY A 338 1.88 -23.54 -0.16
CA GLY A 338 2.72 -24.72 -0.01
C GLY A 338 3.91 -24.53 0.93
N THR A 339 3.86 -23.54 1.82
CA THR A 339 4.92 -23.21 2.79
C THR A 339 4.43 -23.26 4.25
N PRO A 340 3.74 -24.35 4.68
CA PRO A 340 3.12 -24.40 6.00
C PRO A 340 4.12 -24.29 7.16
N ASP A 341 5.37 -24.69 6.93
CA ASP A 341 6.44 -24.68 7.94
C ASP A 341 7.26 -23.36 7.94
N ALA A 342 7.09 -22.48 6.95
CA ALA A 342 7.78 -21.20 6.92
C ALA A 342 7.22 -20.27 8.01
N ALA A 343 8.09 -19.65 8.82
CA ALA A 343 7.64 -18.70 9.83
C ALA A 343 6.99 -17.48 9.17
N PRO A 344 5.80 -17.04 9.62
CA PRO A 344 5.25 -15.78 9.16
C PRO A 344 6.10 -14.61 9.66
N ALA A 345 6.11 -13.51 8.89
CA ALA A 345 6.95 -12.36 9.16
C ALA A 345 6.12 -11.09 9.40
N MET A 346 6.81 -9.99 9.71
CA MET A 346 6.27 -8.63 9.65
C MET A 346 6.74 -7.99 8.34
N ALA A 347 5.82 -7.39 7.59
CA ALA A 347 6.17 -6.60 6.41
C ALA A 347 6.99 -5.37 6.84
N PRO A 348 8.09 -5.06 6.14
CA PRO A 348 9.00 -3.99 6.54
C PRO A 348 8.52 -2.59 6.10
N PHE A 349 7.24 -2.44 5.80
CA PHE A 349 6.60 -1.20 5.32
C PHE A 349 5.23 -1.02 5.97
N ALA A 350 4.69 0.20 5.86
CA ALA A 350 3.32 0.54 6.21
C ALA A 350 2.43 0.36 4.98
N CYS A 351 1.19 -0.09 5.19
CA CYS A 351 0.17 -0.21 4.15
C CYS A 351 -1.23 -0.10 4.77
N ASP A 352 -2.27 -0.27 3.99
CA ASP A 352 -3.67 -0.17 4.41
C ASP A 352 -4.13 -1.25 5.42
N ALA A 353 -3.28 -2.20 5.80
CA ALA A 353 -3.64 -3.30 6.71
C ALA A 353 -4.25 -2.82 8.05
N PHE A 354 -3.82 -1.67 8.59
CA PHE A 354 -4.36 -1.14 9.84
C PHE A 354 -5.84 -0.74 9.75
N ILE A 355 -6.33 -0.42 8.55
CA ILE A 355 -7.74 -0.04 8.32
C ILE A 355 -8.68 -1.23 8.53
N PHE A 356 -8.21 -2.44 8.32
CA PHE A 356 -9.02 -3.65 8.52
C PHE A 356 -9.45 -3.88 9.97
N ALA A 357 -8.80 -3.18 10.92
CA ALA A 357 -9.23 -3.18 12.32
C ALA A 357 -10.58 -2.47 12.53
N VAL A 358 -11.01 -1.59 11.62
CA VAL A 358 -12.27 -0.82 11.73
C VAL A 358 -13.49 -1.75 11.77
N ASP A 359 -13.46 -2.84 11.02
CA ASP A 359 -14.53 -3.85 10.99
C ASP A 359 -14.09 -5.21 11.57
N SER A 360 -12.89 -5.26 12.15
CA SER A 360 -12.30 -6.46 12.74
C SER A 360 -12.04 -7.60 11.73
N THR A 361 -11.86 -7.29 10.45
CA THR A 361 -11.46 -8.28 9.44
C THR A 361 -9.98 -8.63 9.64
N PRO A 362 -9.64 -9.89 9.96
CA PRO A 362 -8.23 -10.29 10.06
C PRO A 362 -7.59 -10.30 8.67
N VAL A 363 -6.49 -9.55 8.50
CA VAL A 363 -5.80 -9.39 7.22
C VAL A 363 -4.38 -9.93 7.29
N VAL A 364 -3.99 -10.73 6.29
CA VAL A 364 -2.63 -11.18 6.05
C VAL A 364 -2.08 -10.48 4.80
N ILE A 365 -0.79 -10.20 4.79
CA ILE A 365 -0.15 -9.53 3.67
C ILE A 365 0.70 -10.55 2.91
N CYS A 366 0.47 -10.66 1.59
CA CYS A 366 1.24 -11.58 0.76
C CYS A 366 1.16 -11.20 -0.72
N GLY A 367 2.30 -10.90 -1.32
CA GLY A 367 2.41 -10.58 -2.74
C GLY A 367 3.76 -11.02 -3.34
N PRO A 368 3.95 -10.81 -4.65
CA PRO A 368 5.04 -11.39 -5.44
C PRO A 368 6.40 -10.79 -5.11
N ARG A 369 7.46 -11.44 -5.60
CA ARG A 369 8.81 -10.87 -5.65
C ARG A 369 8.93 -9.88 -6.80
N GLY A 370 9.70 -8.84 -6.56
CA GLY A 370 10.00 -7.81 -7.52
C GLY A 370 11.15 -6.93 -7.06
N GLY A 371 11.22 -5.74 -7.61
CA GLY A 371 12.23 -4.76 -7.23
C GLY A 371 11.94 -3.38 -7.78
N ASN A 372 12.69 -2.43 -7.27
CA ASN A 372 12.62 -1.02 -7.66
C ASN A 372 11.25 -0.37 -7.44
N ALA A 373 10.51 -0.75 -6.38
CA ALA A 373 9.30 -0.02 -6.02
C ALA A 373 9.59 1.48 -5.92
N HIS A 374 8.67 2.30 -6.42
CA HIS A 374 8.78 3.77 -6.42
C HIS A 374 9.97 4.35 -7.22
N ALA A 375 10.72 3.52 -7.95
CA ALA A 375 11.86 3.92 -8.77
C ALA A 375 11.67 3.56 -10.25
N PRO A 376 12.50 4.07 -11.18
CA PRO A 376 12.54 3.58 -12.55
C PRO A 376 12.87 2.09 -12.62
N ASP A 377 12.41 1.44 -13.70
CA ASP A 377 12.59 0.01 -13.95
C ASP A 377 12.01 -0.86 -12.82
N GLU A 378 10.90 -0.46 -12.23
CA GLU A 378 10.11 -1.30 -11.34
C GLU A 378 9.69 -2.58 -12.07
N TRP A 379 9.79 -3.73 -11.41
CA TRP A 379 9.51 -5.03 -12.02
C TRP A 379 8.91 -6.03 -11.04
N VAL A 380 8.16 -6.99 -11.58
CA VAL A 380 7.64 -8.15 -10.86
C VAL A 380 8.10 -9.45 -11.53
N LEU A 381 8.30 -10.51 -10.74
CA LEU A 381 8.67 -11.82 -11.24
C LEU A 381 7.41 -12.56 -11.74
N ILE A 382 7.39 -12.93 -13.02
CA ILE A 382 6.22 -13.55 -13.68
C ILE A 382 5.86 -14.91 -13.03
N ASP A 383 6.84 -15.72 -12.66
CA ASP A 383 6.58 -17.01 -12.02
C ASP A 383 5.84 -16.88 -10.69
N ASP A 384 6.04 -15.78 -9.96
CA ASP A 384 5.34 -15.52 -8.72
C ASP A 384 3.87 -15.13 -8.96
N LEU A 385 3.56 -14.48 -10.10
CA LEU A 385 2.16 -14.21 -10.46
C LEU A 385 1.37 -15.53 -10.56
N TYR A 386 1.95 -16.53 -11.22
CA TYR A 386 1.33 -17.85 -11.34
C TYR A 386 1.13 -18.49 -9.97
N SER A 387 2.19 -18.48 -9.16
CA SER A 387 2.18 -19.09 -7.82
C SER A 387 1.19 -18.40 -6.89
N LEU A 388 1.09 -17.07 -6.95
CA LEU A 388 0.19 -16.29 -6.11
C LEU A 388 -1.28 -16.49 -6.53
N SER A 389 -1.57 -16.46 -7.83
CA SER A 389 -2.92 -16.72 -8.34
C SER A 389 -3.39 -18.14 -8.00
N GLU A 390 -2.51 -19.14 -8.12
CA GLU A 390 -2.78 -20.53 -7.71
C GLU A 390 -3.05 -20.60 -6.19
N ALA A 391 -2.25 -19.89 -5.38
CA ALA A 391 -2.45 -19.82 -3.94
C ALA A 391 -3.80 -19.17 -3.57
N PHE A 392 -4.23 -18.12 -4.28
CA PHE A 392 -5.54 -17.51 -4.04
C PHE A 392 -6.71 -18.44 -4.37
N VAL A 393 -6.61 -19.23 -5.45
CA VAL A 393 -7.62 -20.25 -5.77
C VAL A 393 -7.69 -21.30 -4.66
N ARG A 394 -6.54 -21.85 -4.23
CA ARG A 394 -6.47 -22.83 -3.15
C ARG A 394 -7.01 -22.27 -1.83
N LEU A 395 -6.58 -21.04 -1.48
CA LEU A 395 -7.06 -20.35 -0.29
C LEU A 395 -8.58 -20.19 -0.31
N ALA A 396 -9.15 -19.75 -1.44
CA ALA A 396 -10.59 -19.58 -1.56
C ALA A 396 -11.35 -20.88 -1.33
N ILE A 397 -10.85 -21.99 -1.87
CA ILE A 397 -11.46 -23.31 -1.71
C ILE A 397 -11.38 -23.77 -0.24
N ASP A 398 -10.20 -23.72 0.35
CA ASP A 398 -9.96 -24.23 1.70
C ASP A 398 -10.60 -23.33 2.77
N TRP A 399 -10.59 -22.02 2.56
CA TRP A 399 -11.12 -21.05 3.52
C TRP A 399 -12.64 -20.94 3.46
N CYS A 400 -13.19 -20.80 2.25
CA CYS A 400 -14.64 -20.62 2.07
C CYS A 400 -15.42 -21.95 2.16
N GLY A 401 -14.74 -23.08 1.97
CA GLY A 401 -15.35 -24.41 1.96
C GLY A 401 -16.12 -24.71 0.67
N GLU A 402 -16.11 -25.98 0.25
CA GLU A 402 -16.89 -26.45 -0.89
C GLU A 402 -18.30 -26.84 -0.49
N VAL A 403 -19.28 -26.57 -1.37
CA VAL A 403 -20.65 -27.07 -1.18
C VAL A 403 -20.68 -28.58 -1.42
N GLY A 404 -21.06 -29.34 -0.39
CA GLY A 404 -21.22 -30.79 -0.47
C GLY A 404 -19.95 -31.60 -0.19
N ALA A 405 -18.89 -31.00 0.35
CA ALA A 405 -17.92 -31.73 1.11
C ALA A 405 -18.58 -32.17 2.42
N ASP A 406 -19.21 -33.34 2.43
CA ASP A 406 -19.69 -33.97 3.66
C ASP A 406 -18.51 -34.08 4.62
N ASP A 407 -18.63 -33.48 5.80
CA ASP A 407 -17.77 -33.74 6.94
C ASP A 407 -17.91 -35.24 7.26
N GLY A 408 -17.12 -36.05 6.55
CA GLY A 408 -16.99 -37.47 6.82
C GLY A 408 -16.43 -37.65 8.21
N ASN A 409 -17.36 -37.76 9.15
CA ASN A 409 -17.12 -38.13 10.53
C ASN A 409 -16.85 -39.65 10.64
#